data_b8869dea7750076e2bb78d0999f57e7d
#
_entry.id   b8869dea7750076e2bb78d0999f57e7d
#
_cell.length_a   1.000
_cell.length_b   1.000
_cell.length_c   1.000
_cell.angle_alpha   90.00
_cell.angle_beta   90.00
_cell.angle_gamma   90.00
#
_symmetry.space_group_name_H-M   'P 1'
#
loop_
_entity.id
_entity.type
_entity.pdbx_description
1 polymer ?
#
loop_
_entity_poly.entity_id
_entity_poly.type
_entity_poly.pdbx_seq_one_letter_code
_entity_poly.pdbx_strand_id
1 'polypeptide(L)'
;MGAAMQNGVGGHAGLFGDAYAVATIMQLYLQGGKYNGIQLLQKEVIDAFNQCYFCEQGRRRGVGFDKPQLEGKHQSTCGCVSKSSFGHSGYTGTYTWADPDEEIIIVILANRTYPNNDFTFSKSNIRTRIQERIYEALIH
;
A
#
# COMPACT_ATOMS: atom_id res chain seq x y z
N MET A 1 -10.35 7.31 17.90
CA MET A 1 -11.47 8.26 17.67
C MET A 1 -12.25 7.89 16.40
N GLY A 2 -11.64 7.76 15.20
CA GLY A 2 -12.36 7.46 13.96
C GLY A 2 -13.25 6.20 14.01
N ALA A 3 -12.71 5.08 14.49
CA ALA A 3 -13.50 3.83 14.64
C ALA A 3 -14.67 4.01 15.62
N ALA A 4 -14.46 4.72 16.73
CA ALA A 4 -15.51 4.96 17.71
C ALA A 4 -16.67 5.80 17.15
N MET A 5 -16.39 6.73 16.23
CA MET A 5 -17.43 7.53 15.55
C MET A 5 -18.29 6.69 14.59
N GLN A 6 -17.86 5.48 14.27
CA GLN A 6 -18.55 4.52 13.39
C GLN A 6 -18.96 3.25 14.15
N ASN A 7 -19.23 3.37 15.47
CA ASN A 7 -19.55 2.23 16.35
C ASN A 7 -18.53 1.08 16.30
N GLY A 8 -17.25 1.39 16.07
CA GLY A 8 -16.16 0.42 16.02
C GLY A 8 -15.95 -0.29 14.69
N VAL A 9 -16.87 -0.20 13.74
CA VAL A 9 -16.79 -0.86 12.43
C VAL A 9 -16.96 0.16 11.31
N GLY A 10 -16.00 0.22 10.42
CA GLY A 10 -16.06 1.14 9.27
C GLY A 10 -14.98 0.82 8.25
N GLY A 11 -15.23 1.10 6.99
CA GLY A 11 -14.29 0.86 5.88
C GLY A 11 -13.10 1.82 5.84
N HIS A 12 -13.12 2.86 6.66
CA HIS A 12 -12.06 3.85 6.77
C HIS A 12 -11.22 3.64 8.03
N ALA A 13 -11.73 3.96 9.21
CA ALA A 13 -11.06 3.76 10.50
C ALA A 13 -11.95 2.87 11.38
N GLY A 14 -11.85 1.58 11.26
CA GLY A 14 -12.69 0.59 11.94
C GLY A 14 -12.49 -0.80 11.36
N LEU A 15 -11.53 -0.92 10.41
CA LEU A 15 -10.99 -2.21 10.00
C LEU A 15 -9.83 -2.56 10.93
N PHE A 16 -9.87 -3.77 11.46
CA PHE A 16 -8.84 -4.37 12.30
C PHE A 16 -8.40 -5.69 11.67
N GLY A 17 -7.12 -5.96 11.69
CA GLY A 17 -6.55 -7.16 11.12
C GLY A 17 -5.06 -7.26 11.40
N ASP A 18 -4.47 -8.35 10.98
CA ASP A 18 -3.03 -8.58 11.03
C ASP A 18 -2.36 -8.41 9.65
N ALA A 19 -1.05 -8.62 9.58
CA ALA A 19 -0.29 -8.47 8.35
C ALA A 19 -0.69 -9.50 7.28
N TYR A 20 -1.09 -10.71 7.68
CA TYR A 20 -1.54 -11.74 6.73
C TYR A 20 -2.87 -11.39 6.09
N ALA A 21 -3.81 -10.85 6.86
CA ALA A 21 -5.10 -10.38 6.33
C ALA A 21 -4.90 -9.28 5.29
N VAL A 22 -4.01 -8.31 5.56
CA VAL A 22 -3.67 -7.24 4.60
C VAL A 22 -2.98 -7.83 3.37
N ALA A 23 -2.00 -8.73 3.55
CA ALA A 23 -1.29 -9.37 2.44
C ALA A 23 -2.24 -10.19 1.56
N THR A 24 -3.22 -10.89 2.14
CA THR A 24 -4.25 -11.64 1.41
C THR A 24 -5.07 -10.73 0.48
N ILE A 25 -5.47 -9.55 0.97
CA ILE A 25 -6.17 -8.57 0.13
C ILE A 25 -5.26 -8.06 -1.00
N MET A 26 -4.00 -7.76 -0.70
CA MET A 26 -3.05 -7.32 -1.73
C MET A 26 -2.78 -8.40 -2.77
N GLN A 27 -2.71 -9.67 -2.34
CA GLN A 27 -2.55 -10.81 -3.23
C GLN A 27 -3.77 -10.98 -4.16
N LEU A 28 -4.99 -10.77 -3.65
CA LEU A 28 -6.19 -10.77 -4.47
C LEU A 28 -6.07 -9.76 -5.64
N TYR A 29 -5.56 -8.56 -5.36
CA TYR A 29 -5.32 -7.55 -6.41
C TYR A 29 -4.21 -7.96 -7.37
N LEU A 30 -3.08 -8.49 -6.88
CA LEU A 30 -1.99 -8.98 -7.73
C LEU A 30 -2.44 -10.09 -8.66
N GLN A 31 -3.31 -10.98 -8.21
CA GLN A 31 -3.84 -12.10 -8.97
C GLN A 31 -5.05 -11.72 -9.84
N GLY A 32 -5.26 -10.44 -10.13
CA GLY A 32 -6.35 -9.98 -10.99
C GLY A 32 -7.73 -10.36 -10.47
N GLY A 33 -7.93 -10.30 -9.15
CA GLY A 33 -9.21 -10.57 -8.50
C GLY A 33 -9.48 -12.03 -8.19
N LYS A 34 -8.48 -12.92 -8.35
CA LYS A 34 -8.58 -14.33 -7.97
C LYS A 34 -8.05 -14.55 -6.56
N TYR A 35 -8.75 -15.37 -5.82
CA TYR A 35 -8.27 -15.88 -4.54
C TYR A 35 -8.68 -17.34 -4.38
N ASN A 36 -7.73 -18.20 -4.05
CA ASN A 36 -7.94 -19.64 -3.89
C ASN A 36 -8.68 -20.30 -5.07
N GLY A 37 -8.33 -19.91 -6.30
CA GLY A 37 -8.94 -20.41 -7.54
C GLY A 37 -10.30 -19.81 -7.89
N ILE A 38 -10.88 -18.97 -7.05
CA ILE A 38 -12.19 -18.33 -7.26
C ILE A 38 -11.99 -16.89 -7.74
N GLN A 39 -12.69 -16.50 -8.81
CA GLN A 39 -12.72 -15.11 -9.26
C GLN A 39 -13.69 -14.32 -8.39
N LEU A 40 -13.18 -13.47 -7.51
CA LEU A 40 -13.98 -12.62 -6.61
C LEU A 40 -14.25 -11.24 -7.20
N LEU A 41 -13.29 -10.68 -7.93
CA LEU A 41 -13.40 -9.40 -8.63
C LEU A 41 -12.98 -9.59 -10.09
N GLN A 42 -13.65 -8.91 -11.00
CA GLN A 42 -13.26 -8.93 -12.41
C GLN A 42 -11.92 -8.20 -12.59
N LYS A 43 -11.02 -8.78 -13.40
CA LYS A 43 -9.69 -8.22 -13.65
C LYS A 43 -9.78 -6.80 -14.23
N GLU A 44 -10.70 -6.57 -15.13
CA GLU A 44 -10.94 -5.28 -15.79
C GLU A 44 -11.32 -4.19 -14.78
N VAL A 45 -12.05 -4.55 -13.74
CA VAL A 45 -12.42 -3.64 -12.64
C VAL A 45 -11.17 -3.28 -11.83
N ILE A 46 -10.33 -4.27 -11.49
CA ILE A 46 -9.08 -4.03 -10.78
C ILE A 46 -8.16 -3.12 -11.61
N ASP A 47 -7.99 -3.42 -12.89
CA ASP A 47 -7.14 -2.63 -13.78
C ASP A 47 -7.63 -1.19 -13.87
N ALA A 48 -8.95 -0.97 -14.05
CA ALA A 48 -9.54 0.35 -14.10
C ALA A 48 -9.35 1.12 -12.78
N PHE A 49 -9.53 0.49 -11.63
CA PHE A 49 -9.35 1.13 -10.33
C PHE A 49 -7.88 1.41 -9.99
N ASN A 50 -6.96 0.61 -10.52
CA ASN A 50 -5.52 0.77 -10.29
C ASN A 50 -4.83 1.66 -11.33
N GLN A 51 -5.52 2.02 -12.42
CA GLN A 51 -5.00 2.92 -13.43
C GLN A 51 -4.79 4.33 -12.86
N CYS A 52 -3.65 4.94 -13.17
CA CYS A 52 -3.38 6.32 -12.79
C CYS A 52 -3.91 7.29 -13.85
N TYR A 53 -5.12 7.77 -13.66
CA TYR A 53 -5.79 8.67 -14.62
C TYR A 53 -5.20 10.07 -14.69
N PHE A 54 -4.49 10.51 -13.65
CA PHE A 54 -3.99 11.88 -13.50
C PHE A 54 -2.48 11.95 -13.23
N CYS A 55 -1.74 10.89 -13.54
CA CYS A 55 -0.28 10.86 -13.34
C CYS A 55 0.44 11.97 -14.09
N GLU A 56 0.06 12.24 -15.35
CA GLU A 56 0.62 13.31 -16.15
C GLU A 56 0.38 14.71 -15.56
N GLN A 57 -0.63 14.83 -14.70
CA GLN A 57 -0.94 16.06 -13.97
C GLN A 57 -0.29 16.10 -12.57
N GLY A 58 0.67 15.21 -12.29
CA GLY A 58 1.35 15.10 -11.02
C GLY A 58 0.55 14.43 -9.90
N ARG A 59 -0.57 13.79 -10.22
CA ARG A 59 -1.43 13.07 -9.27
C ARG A 59 -1.16 11.57 -9.37
N ARG A 60 -0.30 11.03 -8.53
CA ARG A 60 0.08 9.61 -8.51
C ARG A 60 -0.92 8.73 -7.73
N ARG A 61 -2.16 8.66 -8.18
CA ARG A 61 -3.19 7.86 -7.54
C ARG A 61 -4.11 7.20 -8.56
N GLY A 62 -4.42 5.91 -8.36
CA GLY A 62 -5.56 5.26 -8.95
C GLY A 62 -6.84 5.66 -8.20
N VAL A 63 -7.92 4.92 -8.36
CA VAL A 63 -9.17 5.22 -7.63
C VAL A 63 -9.02 4.90 -6.13
N GLY A 64 -8.32 3.82 -5.76
CA GLY A 64 -8.12 3.38 -4.39
C GLY A 64 -6.68 3.50 -3.90
N PHE A 65 -5.73 3.01 -4.67
CA PHE A 65 -4.33 2.94 -4.30
C PHE A 65 -3.49 4.12 -4.79
N ASP A 66 -2.44 4.42 -4.06
CA ASP A 66 -1.34 5.25 -4.54
C ASP A 66 -0.53 4.49 -5.58
N LYS A 67 -0.01 5.22 -6.57
CA LYS A 67 0.97 4.74 -7.54
C LYS A 67 2.38 5.19 -7.12
N PRO A 68 3.44 4.53 -7.62
CA PRO A 68 4.80 4.86 -7.23
C PRO A 68 5.16 6.29 -7.64
N GLN A 69 5.99 6.92 -6.83
CA GLN A 69 6.69 8.14 -7.18
C GLN A 69 8.12 7.78 -7.51
N LEU A 70 8.43 7.70 -8.80
CA LEU A 70 9.74 7.27 -9.29
C LEU A 70 10.76 8.40 -9.30
N GLU A 71 10.30 9.64 -9.22
CA GLU A 71 11.14 10.83 -9.25
C GLU A 71 10.73 11.83 -8.16
N GLY A 72 11.69 12.62 -7.68
CA GLY A 72 11.45 13.71 -6.74
C GLY A 72 11.95 13.46 -5.31
N LYS A 73 11.92 14.52 -4.49
CA LYS A 73 12.53 14.54 -3.15
C LYS A 73 11.68 13.92 -2.04
N HIS A 74 10.38 13.78 -2.23
CA HIS A 74 9.44 13.26 -1.23
C HIS A 74 8.80 11.98 -1.73
N GLN A 75 9.57 10.91 -1.75
CA GLN A 75 9.10 9.62 -2.21
C GLN A 75 8.38 8.89 -1.08
N SER A 76 7.19 8.38 -1.35
CA SER A 76 6.47 7.47 -0.46
C SER A 76 6.92 6.02 -0.63
N THR A 77 7.66 5.76 -1.72
CA THR A 77 8.28 4.47 -2.07
C THR A 77 9.75 4.66 -2.35
N CYS A 78 10.55 3.59 -2.33
CA CYS A 78 11.89 3.64 -2.93
C CYS A 78 11.77 3.86 -4.45
N GLY A 79 12.80 4.41 -5.07
CA GLY A 79 12.88 4.50 -6.54
C GLY A 79 13.08 3.16 -7.24
N CYS A 80 13.11 2.07 -6.48
CA CYS A 80 13.37 0.70 -6.91
C CYS A 80 12.10 -0.07 -7.30
N VAL A 81 10.91 0.45 -6.98
CA VAL A 81 9.64 -0.21 -7.29
C VAL A 81 9.27 -0.08 -8.77
N SER A 82 8.51 -1.02 -9.31
CA SER A 82 8.02 -0.96 -10.69
C SER A 82 6.95 0.13 -10.88
N LYS A 83 6.75 0.56 -12.13
CA LYS A 83 5.69 1.52 -12.49
C LYS A 83 4.29 0.96 -12.28
N SER A 84 4.14 -0.36 -12.42
CA SER A 84 2.89 -1.10 -12.21
C SER A 84 2.49 -1.18 -10.74
N SER A 85 3.46 -1.04 -9.83
CA SER A 85 3.26 -1.21 -8.38
C SER A 85 2.21 -0.25 -7.80
N PHE A 86 1.64 -0.63 -6.69
CA PHE A 86 0.57 0.11 -6.02
C PHE A 86 0.52 -0.21 -4.53
N GLY A 87 -0.05 0.70 -3.76
CA GLY A 87 -0.18 0.51 -2.33
C GLY A 87 -0.81 1.71 -1.64
N HIS A 88 -0.74 1.74 -0.33
CA HIS A 88 -1.25 2.86 0.46
C HIS A 88 -0.55 2.96 1.81
N SER A 89 -0.55 4.13 2.38
CA SER A 89 -0.06 4.36 3.74
C SER A 89 -1.17 4.89 4.65
N GLY A 90 -1.24 4.35 5.87
CA GLY A 90 -2.18 4.79 6.89
C GLY A 90 -1.61 5.88 7.79
N TYR A 91 -2.50 6.66 8.40
CA TYR A 91 -2.16 7.74 9.33
C TYR A 91 -1.33 7.26 10.52
N THR A 92 -1.62 6.08 11.05
CA THR A 92 -0.92 5.49 12.19
C THR A 92 0.49 4.98 11.87
N GLY A 93 0.89 5.02 10.60
CA GLY A 93 2.19 4.53 10.15
C GLY A 93 2.12 3.19 9.42
N THR A 94 0.97 2.54 9.37
CA THR A 94 0.76 1.34 8.57
C THR A 94 1.06 1.61 7.10
N TYR A 95 1.51 0.57 6.41
CA TYR A 95 1.87 0.64 5.02
C TYR A 95 1.69 -0.72 4.36
N THR A 96 1.15 -0.73 3.15
CA THR A 96 1.17 -1.91 2.29
C THR A 96 1.52 -1.50 0.87
N TRP A 97 2.30 -2.34 0.20
CA TRP A 97 2.72 -2.11 -1.18
C TRP A 97 2.82 -3.44 -1.91
N ALA A 98 2.28 -3.50 -3.12
CA ALA A 98 2.39 -4.64 -4.00
C ALA A 98 3.07 -4.22 -5.30
N ASP A 99 3.98 -5.06 -5.76
CA ASP A 99 4.71 -4.89 -7.00
C ASP A 99 4.47 -6.11 -7.90
N PRO A 100 3.67 -5.95 -8.96
CA PRO A 100 3.36 -7.05 -9.87
C PRO A 100 4.57 -7.57 -10.66
N ASP A 101 5.53 -6.70 -10.97
CA ASP A 101 6.68 -7.07 -11.79
C ASP A 101 7.69 -7.92 -11.00
N GLU A 102 7.77 -7.68 -9.68
CA GLU A 102 8.62 -8.42 -8.74
C GLU A 102 7.88 -9.51 -7.96
N GLU A 103 6.56 -9.62 -8.17
CA GLU A 103 5.67 -10.56 -7.47
C GLU A 103 5.76 -10.46 -5.93
N ILE A 104 5.97 -9.26 -5.40
CA ILE A 104 6.19 -9.02 -3.98
C ILE A 104 5.07 -8.20 -3.35
N ILE A 105 4.78 -8.53 -2.09
CA ILE A 105 3.88 -7.77 -1.21
C ILE A 105 4.64 -7.40 0.06
N ILE A 106 4.61 -6.12 0.40
CA ILE A 106 5.20 -5.59 1.63
C ILE A 106 4.07 -5.07 2.51
N VAL A 107 4.03 -5.53 3.76
CA VAL A 107 3.10 -5.04 4.79
C VAL A 107 3.90 -4.63 6.01
N ILE A 108 3.72 -3.38 6.42
CA ILE A 108 4.32 -2.83 7.65
C ILE A 108 3.18 -2.36 8.54
N LEU A 109 3.01 -2.98 9.70
CA LEU A 109 2.07 -2.55 10.72
C LEU A 109 2.81 -1.77 11.79
N ALA A 110 2.39 -0.52 11.98
CA ALA A 110 2.99 0.38 12.96
C ALA A 110 1.93 1.28 13.59
N ASN A 111 2.18 1.70 14.82
CA ASN A 111 1.34 2.68 15.52
C ASN A 111 2.21 3.82 16.07
N ARG A 112 2.44 4.85 15.26
CA ARG A 112 3.18 6.05 15.64
C ARG A 112 2.38 7.02 16.50
N THR A 113 1.10 6.76 16.68
CA THR A 113 0.18 7.66 17.38
C THR A 113 0.04 7.35 18.87
N TYR A 114 0.62 6.23 19.33
CA TYR A 114 0.58 5.82 20.73
C TYR A 114 1.98 5.52 21.26
N PRO A 115 2.30 5.89 22.51
CA PRO A 115 1.48 6.68 23.44
C PRO A 115 1.40 8.17 23.08
N ASN A 116 2.35 8.66 22.30
CA ASN A 116 2.45 10.04 21.86
C ASN A 116 2.47 10.09 20.33
N ASN A 117 1.74 11.03 19.75
CA ASN A 117 1.73 11.22 18.31
C ASN A 117 3.12 11.71 17.85
N ASP A 118 3.95 10.78 17.37
CA ASP A 118 5.32 11.05 16.95
C ASP A 118 5.45 10.99 15.42
N PHE A 119 6.04 12.04 14.87
CA PHE A 119 6.31 12.15 13.43
C PHE A 119 7.71 11.64 13.04
N THR A 120 8.53 11.20 13.97
CA THR A 120 9.89 10.69 13.71
C THR A 120 9.86 9.53 12.75
N PHE A 121 8.89 8.62 12.89
CA PHE A 121 8.71 7.49 11.98
C PHE A 121 8.51 7.93 10.52
N SER A 122 7.72 8.98 10.29
CA SER A 122 7.45 9.50 8.95
C SER A 122 8.62 10.33 8.41
N LYS A 123 9.28 11.11 9.28
CA LYS A 123 10.40 11.98 8.90
C LYS A 123 11.69 11.21 8.58
N SER A 124 11.89 10.05 9.20
CA SER A 124 13.09 9.22 8.99
C SER A 124 13.01 8.30 7.76
N ASN A 125 11.94 8.38 6.97
CA ASN A 125 11.72 7.58 5.77
C ASN A 125 11.86 6.06 6.01
N ILE A 126 11.50 5.58 7.20
CA ILE A 126 11.71 4.18 7.60
C ILE A 126 11.06 3.22 6.61
N ARG A 127 9.83 3.50 6.16
CA ARG A 127 9.12 2.66 5.19
C ARG A 127 9.86 2.52 3.88
N THR A 128 10.33 3.65 3.32
CA THR A 128 11.11 3.69 2.08
C THR A 128 12.42 2.93 2.23
N ARG A 129 13.12 3.10 3.36
CA ARG A 129 14.38 2.39 3.66
C ARG A 129 14.18 0.89 3.84
N ILE A 130 13.10 0.47 4.50
CA ILE A 130 12.76 -0.96 4.60
C ILE A 130 12.50 -1.53 3.21
N GLN A 131 11.70 -0.85 2.40
CA GLN A 131 11.39 -1.25 1.03
C GLN A 131 12.68 -1.39 0.20
N GLU A 132 13.55 -0.39 0.24
CA GLU A 132 14.84 -0.39 -0.45
C GLU A 132 15.69 -1.62 -0.08
N ARG A 133 15.80 -1.94 1.23
CA ARG A 133 16.53 -3.14 1.68
C ARG A 133 15.91 -4.46 1.22
N ILE A 134 14.58 -4.51 1.11
CA ILE A 134 13.89 -5.69 0.60
C ILE A 134 14.23 -5.88 -0.89
N TYR A 135 14.14 -4.82 -1.70
CA TYR A 135 14.47 -4.90 -3.12
C TYR A 135 15.95 -5.22 -3.38
N GLU A 136 16.86 -4.69 -2.57
CA GLU A 136 18.28 -5.04 -2.63
C GLU A 136 18.55 -6.53 -2.32
N ALA A 137 17.66 -7.18 -1.59
CA ALA A 137 17.79 -8.59 -1.23
C ALA A 137 17.11 -9.54 -2.23
N LEU A 138 16.37 -9.03 -3.23
CA LEU A 138 15.81 -9.87 -4.29
C LEU A 138 16.95 -10.40 -5.17
N ILE A 139 16.93 -11.69 -5.39
CA ILE A 139 17.89 -12.36 -6.29
C ILE A 139 17.22 -12.47 -7.65
N HIS A 140 17.78 -11.80 -8.62
CA HIS A 140 17.35 -11.87 -10.03
C HIS A 140 18.16 -12.88 -10.82
#